data_760e1395aaf90cf81e05da10eb920015
#
_entry.id   760e1395aaf90cf81e05da10eb920015
#
_cell.length_a   1.000
_cell.length_b   1.000
_cell.length_c   1.000
_cell.angle_alpha   90.00
_cell.angle_beta   90.00
_cell.angle_gamma   90.00
#
_symmetry.space_group_name_H-M   'P 1'
#
loop_
_entity.id
_entity.type
_entity.pdbx_description
1 polymer ?
#
loop_
_entity_poly.entity_id
_entity_poly.type
_entity_poly.pdbx_seq_one_letter_code
_entity_poly.pdbx_strand_id
1 'polypeptide(L)'
;MTGNHDLCLWDAEGIEDLPDGMHFLQDHGCVIDGVRFFGLAYNHPESLIPDGVDVLLTHEPPVMLLDKSAGTHWGNAPLRRRVLEVKPRYHLFGHAHEAWGVMKMEDVVFSNGALADNCNRLCRRPRLFAL
;
A
#
# COMPACT_ATOMS: atom_id res chain seq x y z
N MET A 1 5.23 1.75 6.87
CA MET A 1 4.20 0.73 7.22
C MET A 1 4.80 -0.66 7.06
N THR A 2 4.30 -1.61 7.83
CA THR A 2 4.79 -2.98 7.88
C THR A 2 4.10 -3.90 6.87
N GLY A 3 4.84 -4.91 6.41
CA GLY A 3 4.35 -6.04 5.63
C GLY A 3 4.40 -7.35 6.41
N ASN A 4 4.05 -8.45 5.77
CA ASN A 4 3.96 -9.77 6.41
C ASN A 4 5.32 -10.38 6.84
N HIS A 5 6.44 -9.81 6.41
CA HIS A 5 7.79 -10.23 6.81
C HIS A 5 8.44 -9.32 7.85
N ASP A 6 7.80 -8.21 8.23
CA ASP A 6 8.35 -7.22 9.16
C ASP A 6 7.94 -7.50 10.62
N LEU A 7 8.06 -8.76 11.05
CA LEU A 7 7.57 -9.26 12.34
C LEU A 7 8.05 -8.44 13.54
N CYS A 8 9.28 -7.94 13.49
CA CYS A 8 9.86 -7.14 14.57
C CYS A 8 9.26 -5.72 14.69
N LEU A 9 8.48 -5.30 13.70
CA LEU A 9 7.86 -3.97 13.65
C LEU A 9 6.33 -4.00 13.74
N TRP A 10 5.71 -5.17 13.85
CA TRP A 10 4.24 -5.26 13.81
C TRP A 10 3.56 -4.51 14.95
N ASP A 11 4.12 -4.55 16.15
CA ASP A 11 3.58 -3.86 17.32
C ASP A 11 4.23 -2.47 17.54
N ALA A 12 5.01 -1.98 16.57
CA ALA A 12 5.64 -0.68 16.68
C ALA A 12 4.63 0.43 16.40
N GLU A 13 4.35 1.29 17.37
CA GLU A 13 3.53 2.49 17.18
C GLU A 13 4.28 3.57 16.39
N GLY A 14 5.60 3.51 16.37
CA GLY A 14 6.48 4.40 15.64
C GLY A 14 7.90 3.88 15.60
N ILE A 15 8.74 4.53 14.84
CA ILE A 15 10.20 4.33 14.86
C ILE A 15 10.82 5.65 15.28
N GLU A 16 11.57 5.60 16.37
CA GLU A 16 12.33 6.75 16.87
C GLU A 16 13.57 6.99 15.98
N ASP A 17 14.09 8.20 16.02
CA ASP A 17 15.34 8.59 15.34
C ASP A 17 15.36 8.37 13.81
N LEU A 18 14.20 8.53 13.15
CA LEU A 18 14.18 8.54 11.69
C LEU A 18 14.88 9.79 11.15
N PRO A 19 15.68 9.67 10.06
CA PRO A 19 16.23 10.82 9.38
C PRO A 19 15.16 11.82 8.93
N ASP A 20 15.52 13.10 8.82
CA ASP A 20 14.64 14.15 8.32
C ASP A 20 13.99 13.76 6.98
N GLY A 21 12.69 13.95 6.87
CA GLY A 21 11.94 13.64 5.66
C GLY A 21 11.54 12.15 5.52
N MET A 22 11.85 11.29 6.49
CA MET A 22 11.37 9.92 6.54
C MET A 22 10.19 9.80 7.49
N HIS A 23 9.16 9.05 7.08
CA HIS A 23 7.94 8.84 7.85
C HIS A 23 7.64 7.34 7.95
N PHE A 24 7.48 6.85 9.17
CA PHE A 24 6.95 5.50 9.42
C PHE A 24 5.43 5.60 9.60
N LEU A 25 4.70 5.17 8.58
CA LEU A 25 3.24 5.23 8.59
C LEU A 25 2.66 3.87 8.97
N GLN A 26 2.12 3.75 10.18
CA GLN A 26 1.48 2.54 10.68
C GLN A 26 0.17 2.94 11.35
N ASP A 27 -0.95 2.80 10.65
CA ASP A 27 -2.29 3.21 11.03
C ASP A 27 -2.44 4.71 11.30
N HIS A 28 -1.53 5.48 10.74
CA HIS A 28 -1.60 6.94 10.80
C HIS A 28 -1.10 7.57 9.49
N GLY A 29 -1.31 8.85 9.37
CA GLY A 29 -0.95 9.61 8.18
C GLY A 29 -0.02 10.76 8.47
N CYS A 30 0.47 11.36 7.40
CA CYS A 30 1.18 12.64 7.41
C CYS A 30 0.72 13.50 6.23
N VAL A 31 1.03 14.78 6.30
CA VAL A 31 0.81 15.73 5.19
C VAL A 31 2.16 16.24 4.71
N ILE A 32 2.43 16.05 3.42
CA ILE A 32 3.66 16.51 2.77
C ILE A 32 3.24 17.37 1.58
N ASP A 33 3.64 18.65 1.58
CA ASP A 33 3.30 19.63 0.52
C ASP A 33 1.78 19.69 0.21
N GLY A 34 0.94 19.56 1.24
CA GLY A 34 -0.51 19.61 1.12
C GLY A 34 -1.16 18.29 0.69
N VAL A 35 -0.37 17.24 0.39
CA VAL A 35 -0.85 15.89 0.04
C VAL A 35 -0.95 15.04 1.30
N ARG A 36 -2.12 14.40 1.50
CA ARG A 36 -2.42 13.56 2.67
C ARG A 36 -2.06 12.10 2.38
N PHE A 37 -1.07 11.59 3.08
CA PHE A 37 -0.65 10.20 3.05
C PHE A 37 -1.23 9.43 4.24
N PHE A 38 -1.56 8.17 4.04
CA PHE A 38 -1.94 7.25 5.12
C PHE A 38 -1.36 5.86 4.84
N GLY A 39 -0.78 5.22 5.86
CA GLY A 39 -0.30 3.85 5.80
C GLY A 39 -1.12 2.95 6.70
N LEU A 40 -1.75 1.91 6.13
CA LEU A 40 -2.41 0.86 6.91
C LEU A 40 -1.41 -0.26 7.17
N ALA A 41 -1.23 -0.64 8.43
CA ALA A 41 -0.40 -1.77 8.82
C ALA A 41 -0.94 -3.09 8.25
N TYR A 42 -0.03 -4.05 8.04
CA TYR A 42 -0.40 -5.38 7.57
C TYR A 42 -1.40 -6.06 8.52
N ASN A 43 -2.48 -6.61 7.97
CA ASN A 43 -3.53 -7.31 8.70
C ASN A 43 -4.29 -6.46 9.74
N HIS A 44 -4.25 -5.13 9.62
CA HIS A 44 -5.05 -4.24 10.44
C HIS A 44 -6.39 -3.88 9.77
N PRO A 45 -7.41 -3.48 10.55
CA PRO A 45 -8.75 -3.27 10.01
C PRO A 45 -8.81 -2.06 9.07
N GLU A 46 -9.40 -2.24 7.91
CA GLU A 46 -9.53 -1.22 6.86
C GLU A 46 -10.38 -0.03 7.27
N SER A 47 -11.17 -0.17 8.34
CA SER A 47 -11.93 0.93 8.94
C SER A 47 -11.07 2.05 9.52
N LEU A 48 -9.77 1.78 9.75
CA LEU A 48 -8.80 2.79 10.18
C LEU A 48 -8.44 3.78 9.06
N ILE A 49 -8.64 3.42 7.80
CA ILE A 49 -8.37 4.32 6.67
C ILE A 49 -9.31 5.51 6.74
N PRO A 50 -8.82 6.75 6.91
CA PRO A 50 -9.69 7.92 7.04
C PRO A 50 -10.24 8.36 5.67
N ASP A 51 -11.31 9.14 5.70
CA ASP A 51 -11.78 9.83 4.52
C ASP A 51 -10.82 10.95 4.12
N GLY A 52 -10.80 11.25 2.83
CA GLY A 52 -10.03 12.35 2.28
C GLY A 52 -8.53 12.12 2.18
N VAL A 53 -8.04 10.88 2.30
CA VAL A 53 -6.65 10.54 2.01
C VAL A 53 -6.37 10.68 0.51
N ASP A 54 -5.22 11.24 0.14
CA ASP A 54 -4.81 11.42 -1.25
C ASP A 54 -3.96 10.24 -1.74
N VAL A 55 -3.05 9.75 -0.89
CA VAL A 55 -2.18 8.60 -1.18
C VAL A 55 -2.30 7.58 -0.06
N LEU A 56 -2.87 6.42 -0.39
CA LEU A 56 -2.99 5.29 0.51
C LEU A 56 -1.84 4.31 0.26
N LEU A 57 -1.21 3.85 1.33
CA LEU A 57 -0.18 2.83 1.33
C LEU A 57 -0.68 1.61 2.10
N THR A 58 -0.66 0.44 1.47
CA THR A 58 -0.96 -0.83 2.13
C THR A 58 0.08 -1.88 1.72
N HIS A 59 0.25 -2.94 2.51
CA HIS A 59 1.07 -4.07 2.08
C HIS A 59 0.32 -4.93 1.07
N GLU A 60 -0.91 -5.34 1.42
CA GLU A 60 -1.75 -6.19 0.60
C GLU A 60 -2.43 -5.42 -0.53
N PRO A 61 -2.67 -6.09 -1.68
CA PRO A 61 -3.53 -5.57 -2.72
C PRO A 61 -5.01 -5.66 -2.35
N PRO A 62 -5.87 -4.78 -2.89
CA PRO A 62 -7.31 -5.02 -2.88
C PRO A 62 -7.67 -6.18 -3.83
N VAL A 63 -8.65 -7.00 -3.47
CA VAL A 63 -9.03 -8.17 -4.27
C VAL A 63 -9.41 -7.81 -5.71
N MET A 64 -8.98 -8.62 -6.68
CA MET A 64 -9.20 -8.44 -8.13
C MET A 64 -8.49 -7.22 -8.74
N LEU A 65 -7.58 -6.58 -8.00
CA LEU A 65 -6.83 -5.41 -8.47
C LEU A 65 -5.33 -5.64 -8.28
N LEU A 66 -4.64 -6.10 -9.32
CA LEU A 66 -3.20 -6.39 -9.30
C LEU A 66 -2.79 -7.30 -8.12
N ASP A 67 -3.58 -8.34 -7.87
CA ASP A 67 -3.48 -9.21 -6.70
C ASP A 67 -3.26 -10.69 -7.07
N LYS A 68 -3.10 -10.99 -8.38
CA LYS A 68 -3.03 -12.37 -8.87
C LYS A 68 -1.62 -12.93 -8.70
N SER A 69 -1.50 -14.09 -8.05
CA SER A 69 -0.27 -14.87 -7.96
C SER A 69 -0.59 -16.35 -8.08
N ALA A 70 0.23 -17.10 -8.82
CA ALA A 70 0.02 -18.51 -9.13
C ALA A 70 -1.40 -18.83 -9.65
N GLY A 71 -1.95 -17.91 -10.46
CA GLY A 71 -3.29 -18.06 -11.04
C GLY A 71 -4.46 -17.71 -10.13
N THR A 72 -4.23 -17.43 -8.83
CA THR A 72 -5.24 -17.16 -7.81
C THR A 72 -5.21 -15.68 -7.39
N HIS A 73 -6.37 -15.15 -7.03
CA HIS A 73 -6.50 -13.82 -6.43
C HIS A 73 -6.28 -13.90 -4.91
N TRP A 74 -5.35 -13.10 -4.39
CA TRP A 74 -4.95 -13.10 -2.98
C TRP A 74 -5.29 -11.79 -2.25
N GLY A 75 -5.93 -10.88 -2.95
CA GLY A 75 -6.24 -9.55 -2.41
C GLY A 75 -7.33 -9.56 -1.34
N ASN A 76 -7.36 -8.47 -0.58
CA ASN A 76 -8.25 -8.22 0.53
C ASN A 76 -9.56 -7.59 0.04
N ALA A 77 -10.71 -8.26 0.30
CA ALA A 77 -12.02 -7.79 -0.15
C ALA A 77 -12.56 -6.60 0.68
N PRO A 78 -12.48 -6.59 2.02
CA PRO A 78 -12.75 -5.40 2.84
C PRO A 78 -11.95 -4.18 2.41
N LEU A 79 -10.64 -4.34 2.15
CA LEU A 79 -9.77 -3.27 1.67
C LEU A 79 -10.28 -2.69 0.35
N ARG A 80 -10.64 -3.53 -0.63
CA ARG A 80 -11.21 -3.05 -1.89
C ARG A 80 -12.43 -2.17 -1.68
N ARG A 81 -13.37 -2.61 -0.83
CA ARG A 81 -14.57 -1.85 -0.52
C ARG A 81 -14.21 -0.48 0.07
N ARG A 82 -13.35 -0.45 1.09
CA ARG A 82 -12.96 0.79 1.74
C ARG A 82 -12.23 1.74 0.79
N VAL A 83 -11.33 1.25 -0.05
CA VAL A 83 -10.63 2.08 -1.05
C VAL A 83 -11.59 2.71 -2.06
N LEU A 84 -12.61 1.98 -2.50
CA LEU A 84 -13.63 2.50 -3.42
C LEU A 84 -14.61 3.49 -2.77
N GLU A 85 -14.77 3.45 -1.45
CA GLU A 85 -15.51 4.46 -0.67
C GLU A 85 -14.69 5.74 -0.52
N VAL A 86 -13.43 5.62 -0.08
CA VAL A 86 -12.51 6.73 0.20
C VAL A 86 -12.03 7.42 -1.06
N LYS A 87 -11.80 6.64 -2.13
CA LYS A 87 -11.31 7.10 -3.46
C LYS A 87 -10.03 7.94 -3.38
N PRO A 88 -8.94 7.41 -2.81
CA PRO A 88 -7.65 8.11 -2.85
C PRO A 88 -7.23 8.32 -4.32
N ARG A 89 -6.44 9.37 -4.60
CA ARG A 89 -5.86 9.54 -5.95
C ARG A 89 -4.94 8.38 -6.33
N TYR A 90 -4.17 7.88 -5.35
CA TYR A 90 -3.26 6.75 -5.51
C TYR A 90 -3.43 5.74 -4.38
N HIS A 91 -3.50 4.46 -4.75
CA HIS A 91 -3.36 3.35 -3.81
C HIS A 91 -2.13 2.53 -4.21
N LEU A 92 -1.09 2.58 -3.39
CA LEU A 92 0.20 1.94 -3.61
C LEU A 92 0.35 0.75 -2.66
N PHE A 93 0.69 -0.40 -3.21
CA PHE A 93 0.80 -1.66 -2.47
C PHE A 93 1.83 -2.60 -3.11
N GLY A 94 2.03 -3.79 -2.52
CA GLY A 94 2.97 -4.80 -3.01
C GLY A 94 2.43 -6.21 -2.85
N HIS A 95 3.16 -7.06 -2.11
CA HIS A 95 2.82 -8.42 -1.70
C HIS A 95 2.65 -9.42 -2.86
N ALA A 96 1.71 -9.23 -3.77
CA ALA A 96 1.50 -10.10 -4.94
C ALA A 96 2.59 -9.83 -5.99
N HIS A 97 3.74 -10.52 -5.85
CA HIS A 97 4.92 -10.27 -6.67
C HIS A 97 4.65 -10.39 -8.18
N GLU A 98 3.85 -11.38 -8.61
CA GLU A 98 3.57 -11.60 -10.03
C GLU A 98 2.65 -10.54 -10.64
N ALA A 99 1.90 -9.81 -9.82
CA ALA A 99 0.92 -8.84 -10.25
C ALA A 99 1.47 -7.39 -10.34
N TRP A 100 2.79 -7.23 -10.41
CA TRP A 100 3.42 -5.93 -10.61
C TRP A 100 2.78 -5.19 -11.78
N GLY A 101 2.25 -4.00 -11.53
CA GLY A 101 1.50 -3.28 -12.55
C GLY A 101 0.93 -1.96 -12.04
N VAL A 102 0.33 -1.22 -12.97
CA VAL A 102 -0.50 -0.04 -12.70
C VAL A 102 -1.81 -0.20 -13.43
N MET A 103 -2.90 0.14 -12.79
CA MET A 103 -4.21 0.24 -13.42
C MET A 103 -4.99 1.41 -12.85
N LYS A 104 -5.90 1.94 -13.62
CA LYS A 104 -6.86 2.95 -13.16
C LYS A 104 -8.25 2.33 -13.15
N MET A 105 -8.98 2.52 -12.07
CA MET A 105 -10.38 2.17 -11.96
C MET A 105 -11.11 3.32 -11.26
N GLU A 106 -12.17 3.81 -11.87
CA GLU A 106 -12.81 5.07 -11.50
C GLU A 106 -11.76 6.21 -11.48
N ASP A 107 -11.64 6.93 -10.36
CA ASP A 107 -10.67 8.02 -10.20
C ASP A 107 -9.41 7.60 -9.44
N VAL A 108 -9.30 6.31 -9.06
CA VAL A 108 -8.18 5.77 -8.29
C VAL A 108 -7.13 5.14 -9.21
N VAL A 109 -5.88 5.51 -9.02
CA VAL A 109 -4.72 4.83 -9.62
C VAL A 109 -4.18 3.79 -8.66
N PHE A 110 -4.28 2.52 -9.02
CA PHE A 110 -3.75 1.38 -8.28
C PHE A 110 -2.36 1.02 -8.79
N SER A 111 -1.40 0.84 -7.89
CA SER A 111 -0.05 0.41 -8.26
C SER A 111 0.44 -0.70 -7.33
N ASN A 112 0.64 -1.88 -7.90
CA ASN A 112 1.44 -2.92 -7.27
C ASN A 112 2.92 -2.65 -7.57
N GLY A 113 3.67 -2.25 -6.55
CA GLY A 113 5.06 -1.85 -6.60
C GLY A 113 6.05 -2.95 -6.24
N ALA A 114 5.65 -4.23 -6.21
CA ALA A 114 6.53 -5.35 -5.90
C ALA A 114 7.74 -5.40 -6.84
N LEU A 115 8.93 -5.06 -6.35
CA LEU A 115 10.17 -5.00 -7.16
C LEU A 115 10.82 -6.35 -7.35
N ALA A 116 10.57 -7.32 -6.46
CA ALA A 116 11.11 -8.66 -6.50
C ALA A 116 10.17 -9.66 -7.17
N ASP A 117 10.75 -10.76 -7.67
CA ASP A 117 10.00 -11.96 -8.08
C ASP A 117 9.72 -12.89 -6.88
N ASN A 118 9.03 -14.01 -7.12
CA ASN A 118 8.72 -15.02 -6.10
C ASN A 118 9.98 -15.74 -5.55
N CYS A 119 11.15 -15.51 -6.13
CA CYS A 119 12.44 -15.98 -5.63
C CYS A 119 13.20 -14.88 -4.88
N ASN A 120 12.56 -13.77 -4.54
CA ASN A 120 13.14 -12.59 -3.90
C ASN A 120 14.30 -11.93 -4.70
N ARG A 121 14.34 -12.12 -6.01
CA ARG A 121 15.32 -11.45 -6.87
C ARG A 121 14.73 -10.14 -7.37
N LEU A 122 15.49 -9.04 -7.22
CA LEU A 122 15.11 -7.75 -7.79
C LEU A 122 15.10 -7.85 -9.33
N CYS A 123 13.94 -7.70 -9.92
CA CYS A 123 13.74 -7.87 -11.37
C CYS A 123 12.94 -6.73 -12.02
N ARG A 124 12.49 -5.76 -11.22
CA ARG A 124 11.65 -4.65 -11.70
C ARG A 124 12.18 -3.31 -11.22
N ARG A 125 11.75 -2.25 -11.90
CA ARG A 125 12.15 -0.88 -11.56
C ARG A 125 11.03 -0.18 -10.77
N PRO A 126 11.36 0.71 -9.83
CA PRO A 126 10.39 1.57 -9.18
C PRO A 126 9.68 2.47 -10.21
N ARG A 127 8.49 2.93 -9.84
CA ARG A 127 7.71 3.87 -10.64
C ARG A 127 7.67 5.24 -9.98
N LEU A 128 7.59 6.26 -10.80
CA LEU A 128 7.39 7.64 -10.38
C LEU A 128 5.96 8.06 -10.71
N PHE A 129 5.33 8.75 -9.78
CA PHE A 129 4.02 9.37 -9.94
C PHE A 129 4.11 10.85 -9.67
N ALA A 130 3.39 11.66 -10.43
CA ALA A 130 3.20 13.07 -10.13
C ALA A 130 2.02 13.24 -9.18
N LEU A 131 2.20 13.96 -8.10
CA LEU A 131 1.17 14.27 -7.10
C LEU A 131 0.53 15.63 -7.33
#